data_06a84d2f9a348a10ee40e56b659c4d26
#
_entry.id   06a84d2f9a348a10ee40e56b659c4d26
#
_cell.length_a   1.000
_cell.length_b   1.000
_cell.length_c   1.000
_cell.angle_alpha   90.00
_cell.angle_beta   90.00
_cell.angle_gamma   90.00
#
_symmetry.space_group_name_H-M   'P 1'
#
loop_
_entity.id
_entity.type
_entity.pdbx_description
1 polymer ?
#
loop_
_entity_poly.entity_id
_entity_poly.type
_entity_poly.pdbx_seq_one_letter_code
_entity_poly.pdbx_strand_id
1 'polypeptide(L)'
;MKPVLRGIWCAVAALVSLAALAGEPYPSTYRAQPSAPTLIRGATVLTGTGQRLEAADVLLVEGRVAAVGHDLTAPPGARVIDAQGRWVTPGLIDIHSHVGVAPTPGVEGNDDGNEMTNPATPNVWIEHSIWPQDPAFETALEGGVTTLQILPGSANLIGGRSVVLKNVPAITYQAMKFPGAPYGLKMACGENPKRNYGEQHQSPATRMGSLAGFRQAFIEAQDYRRQLDKAAKDPKSGPVKRDLKLETLAGVLKGDIRVHVHCYRADDMATMLDLADEFGFHIAAFHHGVEAYKIADQLGAKGVCAALWADWWGFKMEAFDGIQENLAFVDHARNGCAIVHSDSAQGIQRLNQEAAKAMARGVSMGFAIPPERAIRWLTSNPARALGLGDRIGSLEVGKMADAVIWSRDPFSVYALADQVFIDGVLLFDRQHPAAQPRSDFKVGQGTP
;
A
#
# COMPACT_ATOMS: atom_id res chain seq x y z
N MET A 1 -5.16 74.24 -33.82
CA MET A 1 -6.28 73.32 -33.58
C MET A 1 -5.72 71.91 -33.69
N LYS A 2 -5.60 71.21 -32.61
CA LYS A 2 -5.16 69.80 -32.56
C LYS A 2 -6.36 68.93 -32.17
N PRO A 3 -6.67 67.79 -32.81
CA PRO A 3 -7.69 66.89 -32.33
C PRO A 3 -7.14 65.91 -31.30
N VAL A 4 -7.91 65.76 -30.23
CA VAL A 4 -7.65 64.82 -29.10
C VAL A 4 -8.22 63.46 -29.51
N LEU A 5 -7.36 62.44 -29.66
CA LEU A 5 -7.79 61.02 -29.77
C LEU A 5 -8.10 60.51 -28.36
N ARG A 6 -9.34 60.14 -28.12
CA ARG A 6 -9.80 59.36 -26.97
C ARG A 6 -9.59 57.87 -27.28
N GLY A 7 -8.64 57.23 -26.58
CA GLY A 7 -8.46 55.77 -26.61
C GLY A 7 -9.49 55.11 -25.72
N ILE A 8 -10.28 54.22 -26.29
CA ILE A 8 -11.20 53.31 -25.60
C ILE A 8 -10.40 52.08 -25.15
N TRP A 9 -10.24 51.92 -23.84
CA TRP A 9 -9.71 50.70 -23.26
C TRP A 9 -10.85 49.70 -23.10
N CYS A 10 -10.88 48.65 -23.93
CA CYS A 10 -11.70 47.47 -23.67
C CYS A 10 -11.03 46.60 -22.63
N ALA A 11 -11.53 46.60 -21.41
CA ALA A 11 -11.17 45.62 -20.40
C ALA A 11 -11.85 44.31 -20.73
N VAL A 12 -11.11 43.33 -21.23
CA VAL A 12 -11.57 41.92 -21.34
C VAL A 12 -11.44 41.32 -19.94
N ALA A 13 -12.56 41.21 -19.24
CA ALA A 13 -12.66 40.43 -18.02
C ALA A 13 -12.64 38.94 -18.40
N ALA A 14 -11.51 38.29 -18.19
CA ALA A 14 -11.39 36.84 -18.26
C ALA A 14 -12.12 36.24 -17.06
N LEU A 15 -13.34 35.74 -17.27
CA LEU A 15 -14.05 34.86 -16.34
C LEU A 15 -13.28 33.53 -16.27
N VAL A 16 -12.39 33.42 -15.32
CA VAL A 16 -11.83 32.13 -14.88
C VAL A 16 -12.96 31.43 -14.15
N SER A 17 -13.64 30.51 -14.82
CA SER A 17 -14.53 29.54 -14.16
C SER A 17 -13.68 28.71 -13.20
N LEU A 18 -13.66 29.04 -11.91
CA LEU A 18 -13.28 28.11 -10.89
C LEU A 18 -14.31 26.98 -10.90
N ALA A 19 -14.05 25.93 -11.70
CA ALA A 19 -14.56 24.63 -11.37
C ALA A 19 -13.98 24.29 -9.99
N ALA A 20 -14.79 24.42 -8.95
CA ALA A 20 -14.45 23.89 -7.65
C ALA A 20 -14.21 22.38 -7.83
N LEU A 21 -12.96 21.98 -7.96
CA LEU A 21 -12.53 20.64 -7.70
C LEU A 21 -13.00 20.41 -6.26
N ALA A 22 -14.04 19.62 -6.08
CA ALA A 22 -14.44 19.15 -4.77
C ALA A 22 -13.20 18.44 -4.22
N GLY A 23 -12.48 19.11 -3.32
CA GLY A 23 -11.28 18.60 -2.70
C GLY A 23 -11.62 17.27 -2.02
N GLU A 24 -10.62 16.45 -1.80
CA GLU A 24 -10.75 15.22 -1.04
C GLU A 24 -11.52 15.52 0.27
N PRO A 25 -12.65 14.80 0.57
CA PRO A 25 -13.49 15.15 1.72
C PRO A 25 -12.78 14.97 3.07
N TYR A 26 -11.77 14.10 3.13
CA TYR A 26 -10.95 13.82 4.32
C TYR A 26 -9.45 13.91 3.94
N PRO A 27 -8.92 15.12 3.70
CA PRO A 27 -7.56 15.29 3.23
C PRO A 27 -6.54 14.88 4.29
N SER A 28 -5.38 14.44 3.83
CA SER A 28 -4.21 14.25 4.70
C SER A 28 -3.82 15.57 5.36
N THR A 29 -3.57 15.51 6.67
CA THR A 29 -2.94 16.59 7.44
C THR A 29 -1.48 16.29 7.75
N TYR A 30 -0.95 15.19 7.22
CA TYR A 30 0.45 14.82 7.41
C TYR A 30 1.40 15.94 6.97
N ARG A 31 2.38 16.20 7.82
CA ARG A 31 3.51 17.08 7.52
C ARG A 31 4.77 16.40 8.03
N ALA A 32 5.73 16.18 7.13
CA ALA A 32 7.05 15.71 7.53
C ALA A 32 7.66 16.71 8.53
N GLN A 33 8.23 16.21 9.62
CA GLN A 33 8.97 17.03 10.56
C GLN A 33 10.28 17.51 9.90
N PRO A 34 10.77 18.71 10.24
CA PRO A 34 12.08 19.14 9.80
C PRO A 34 13.16 18.17 10.29
N SER A 35 14.10 17.81 9.41
CA SER A 35 15.24 16.95 9.75
C SER A 35 16.54 17.57 9.24
N ALA A 36 17.62 17.39 9.99
CA ALA A 36 18.95 17.71 9.49
C ALA A 36 19.30 16.79 8.31
N PRO A 37 20.08 17.25 7.33
CA PRO A 37 20.64 16.37 6.33
C PRO A 37 21.32 15.19 6.98
N THR A 38 21.16 13.99 6.42
CA THR A 38 21.74 12.76 6.97
C THR A 38 22.56 12.06 5.89
N LEU A 39 23.83 11.84 6.15
CA LEU A 39 24.72 11.03 5.32
C LEU A 39 24.95 9.66 6.00
N ILE A 40 24.42 8.61 5.39
CA ILE A 40 24.67 7.22 5.79
C ILE A 40 25.87 6.75 4.95
N ARG A 41 26.97 6.33 5.59
CA ARG A 41 28.25 6.12 4.92
C ARG A 41 28.70 4.68 4.94
N GLY A 42 29.19 4.19 3.80
CA GLY A 42 29.95 2.94 3.68
C GLY A 42 29.13 1.66 3.81
N ALA A 43 27.81 1.72 3.56
CA ALA A 43 26.91 0.57 3.68
C ALA A 43 26.91 -0.33 2.44
N THR A 44 26.45 -1.57 2.58
CA THR A 44 25.90 -2.33 1.45
C THR A 44 24.48 -1.81 1.19
N VAL A 45 24.22 -1.22 0.02
CA VAL A 45 22.95 -0.58 -0.31
C VAL A 45 22.17 -1.42 -1.31
N LEU A 46 20.95 -1.83 -0.95
CA LEU A 46 19.97 -2.38 -1.88
C LEU A 46 19.03 -1.24 -2.30
N THR A 47 19.13 -0.79 -3.52
CA THR A 47 18.44 0.43 -3.98
C THR A 47 16.93 0.29 -4.14
N GLY A 48 16.40 -0.95 -4.18
CA GLY A 48 14.99 -1.22 -4.53
C GLY A 48 14.71 -1.19 -6.05
N THR A 49 15.70 -0.82 -6.87
CA THR A 49 15.60 -0.86 -8.35
C THR A 49 16.18 -2.13 -8.95
N GLY A 50 16.73 -3.03 -8.13
CA GLY A 50 17.44 -4.23 -8.55
C GLY A 50 18.96 -4.04 -8.58
N GLN A 51 19.49 -2.99 -7.98
CA GLN A 51 20.93 -2.74 -7.83
C GLN A 51 21.37 -2.97 -6.39
N ARG A 52 22.59 -3.49 -6.25
CA ARG A 52 23.34 -3.61 -5.01
C ARG A 52 24.65 -2.84 -5.14
N LEU A 53 24.94 -1.97 -4.19
CA LEU A 53 26.15 -1.16 -4.14
C LEU A 53 26.89 -1.51 -2.84
N GLU A 54 28.18 -1.84 -2.96
CA GLU A 54 29.04 -2.13 -1.80
C GLU A 54 29.75 -0.86 -1.32
N ALA A 55 29.94 -0.72 -0.01
CA ALA A 55 30.62 0.43 0.58
C ALA A 55 30.12 1.78 0.06
N ALA A 56 28.82 1.89 -0.18
CA ALA A 56 28.18 3.07 -0.74
C ALA A 56 27.56 3.96 0.33
N ASP A 57 27.35 5.21 -0.04
CA ASP A 57 26.76 6.25 0.77
C ASP A 57 25.33 6.56 0.30
N VAL A 58 24.46 6.94 1.24
CA VAL A 58 23.11 7.46 0.96
C VAL A 58 22.97 8.82 1.65
N LEU A 59 22.64 9.85 0.88
CA LEU A 59 22.42 11.20 1.37
C LEU A 59 20.93 11.53 1.36
N LEU A 60 20.39 11.86 2.53
CA LEU A 60 19.01 12.29 2.75
C LEU A 60 19.00 13.79 3.06
N VAL A 61 18.24 14.57 2.30
CA VAL A 61 18.13 16.04 2.48
C VAL A 61 16.68 16.46 2.24
N GLU A 62 16.14 17.28 3.12
CA GLU A 62 14.79 17.85 3.00
C GLU A 62 13.70 16.82 2.70
N GLY A 63 13.77 15.67 3.40
CA GLY A 63 12.81 14.59 3.24
C GLY A 63 12.93 13.79 1.95
N ARG A 64 14.01 13.96 1.19
CA ARG A 64 14.26 13.29 -0.08
C ARG A 64 15.60 12.58 -0.10
N VAL A 65 15.68 11.54 -0.93
CA VAL A 65 16.95 10.95 -1.33
C VAL A 65 17.65 11.96 -2.25
N ALA A 66 18.75 12.54 -1.78
CA ALA A 66 19.51 13.55 -2.53
C ALA A 66 20.58 12.90 -3.41
N ALA A 67 21.23 11.84 -2.92
CA ALA A 67 22.24 11.10 -3.68
C ALA A 67 22.41 9.67 -3.12
N VAL A 68 22.82 8.75 -3.98
CA VAL A 68 23.29 7.39 -3.65
C VAL A 68 24.53 7.12 -4.49
N GLY A 69 25.62 6.69 -3.86
CA GLY A 69 26.88 6.46 -4.57
C GLY A 69 28.05 6.33 -3.62
N HIS A 70 29.26 6.53 -4.11
CA HIS A 70 30.48 6.46 -3.31
C HIS A 70 31.02 7.85 -3.02
N ASP A 71 31.76 7.98 -1.91
CA ASP A 71 32.50 9.19 -1.53
C ASP A 71 31.66 10.48 -1.51
N LEU A 72 30.40 10.39 -1.08
CA LEU A 72 29.50 11.53 -1.00
C LEU A 72 29.98 12.52 0.06
N THR A 73 29.92 13.81 -0.27
CA THR A 73 30.27 14.89 0.67
C THR A 73 29.07 15.20 1.57
N ALA A 74 29.30 15.19 2.87
CA ALA A 74 28.29 15.63 3.84
C ALA A 74 28.08 17.14 3.73
N PRO A 75 26.85 17.63 3.54
CA PRO A 75 26.59 19.08 3.59
C PRO A 75 26.78 19.65 5.00
N PRO A 76 26.95 20.96 5.15
CA PRO A 76 27.09 21.60 6.47
C PRO A 76 25.92 21.23 7.40
N GLY A 77 26.23 20.88 8.65
CA GLY A 77 25.22 20.50 9.64
C GLY A 77 24.61 19.10 9.46
N ALA A 78 25.12 18.31 8.53
CA ALA A 78 24.63 16.95 8.34
C ALA A 78 24.99 16.03 9.51
N ARG A 79 24.05 15.16 9.88
CA ARG A 79 24.35 13.98 10.68
C ARG A 79 25.09 12.97 9.80
N VAL A 80 26.24 12.50 10.24
CA VAL A 80 26.97 11.42 9.56
C VAL A 80 26.81 10.14 10.36
N ILE A 81 26.33 9.08 9.71
CA ILE A 81 26.14 7.76 10.31
C ILE A 81 27.12 6.80 9.64
N ASP A 82 28.07 6.27 10.40
CA ASP A 82 28.93 5.19 9.92
C ASP A 82 28.10 3.90 9.81
N ALA A 83 27.97 3.37 8.61
CA ALA A 83 27.22 2.16 8.31
C ALA A 83 28.10 1.05 7.72
N GLN A 84 29.42 1.09 7.95
CA GLN A 84 30.31 0.01 7.51
C GLN A 84 29.87 -1.33 8.12
N GLY A 85 29.81 -2.36 7.28
CA GLY A 85 29.34 -3.70 7.67
C GLY A 85 27.81 -3.81 7.88
N ARG A 86 27.08 -2.70 7.74
CA ARG A 86 25.62 -2.64 7.79
C ARG A 86 25.01 -2.52 6.39
N TRP A 87 23.72 -2.78 6.31
CA TRP A 87 22.98 -2.71 5.06
C TRP A 87 21.96 -1.57 5.09
N VAL A 88 21.68 -0.99 3.92
CA VAL A 88 20.65 0.03 3.76
C VAL A 88 19.69 -0.39 2.66
N THR A 89 18.39 -0.25 2.95
CA THR A 89 17.30 -0.49 2.01
C THR A 89 16.36 0.70 1.96
N PRO A 90 15.49 0.83 0.95
CA PRO A 90 14.29 1.64 1.08
C PRO A 90 13.46 1.18 2.27
N GLY A 91 12.60 2.04 2.80
CA GLY A 91 11.59 1.64 3.79
C GLY A 91 10.71 0.52 3.25
N LEU A 92 10.40 -0.46 4.11
CA LEU A 92 9.51 -1.56 3.75
C LEU A 92 8.07 -1.07 3.64
N ILE A 93 7.31 -1.70 2.74
CA ILE A 93 5.92 -1.34 2.46
C ILE A 93 5.06 -2.60 2.59
N ASP A 94 4.05 -2.56 3.46
CA ASP A 94 3.05 -3.60 3.55
C ASP A 94 1.74 -3.16 2.89
N ILE A 95 1.29 -3.88 1.87
CA ILE A 95 0.04 -3.55 1.17
C ILE A 95 -1.18 -4.31 1.70
N HIS A 96 -1.02 -5.09 2.76
CA HIS A 96 -2.13 -5.80 3.39
C HIS A 96 -1.99 -5.81 4.91
N SER A 97 -2.59 -4.84 5.52
CA SER A 97 -2.61 -4.71 6.98
C SER A 97 -3.99 -4.35 7.51
N HIS A 98 -4.27 -4.83 8.71
CA HIS A 98 -5.45 -4.49 9.52
C HIS A 98 -5.06 -3.78 10.82
N VAL A 99 -3.83 -3.31 10.92
CA VAL A 99 -3.33 -2.53 12.07
C VAL A 99 -4.18 -1.28 12.26
N GLY A 100 -4.57 -1.03 13.49
CA GLY A 100 -5.43 0.07 13.87
C GLY A 100 -6.94 -0.19 13.70
N VAL A 101 -7.36 -1.23 12.95
CA VAL A 101 -8.79 -1.59 12.79
C VAL A 101 -9.11 -2.98 13.35
N ALA A 102 -8.10 -3.80 13.56
CA ALA A 102 -8.12 -5.02 14.38
C ALA A 102 -6.92 -4.94 15.33
N PRO A 103 -6.99 -4.09 16.36
CA PRO A 103 -5.83 -3.69 17.15
C PRO A 103 -5.32 -4.80 18.07
N THR A 104 -4.12 -4.62 18.56
CA THR A 104 -3.45 -5.50 19.52
C THR A 104 -3.38 -4.82 20.90
N PRO A 105 -3.91 -5.42 21.98
CA PRO A 105 -4.65 -6.70 22.02
C PRO A 105 -6.04 -6.58 21.38
N GLY A 106 -6.48 -7.68 20.72
CA GLY A 106 -7.81 -7.74 20.11
C GLY A 106 -8.91 -7.78 21.19
N VAL A 107 -9.84 -6.85 21.09
CA VAL A 107 -11.08 -6.82 21.89
C VAL A 107 -12.24 -6.50 20.96
N GLU A 108 -13.40 -7.11 21.22
CA GLU A 108 -14.58 -6.98 20.35
C GLU A 108 -14.98 -5.50 20.09
N GLY A 109 -14.88 -4.65 21.10
CA GLY A 109 -15.20 -3.23 20.98
C GLY A 109 -14.30 -2.42 20.05
N ASN A 110 -13.17 -2.98 19.59
CA ASN A 110 -12.20 -2.34 18.70
C ASN A 110 -12.00 -3.13 17.40
N ASP A 111 -12.78 -4.18 17.13
CA ASP A 111 -12.71 -4.95 15.89
C ASP A 111 -13.65 -4.34 14.84
N ASP A 112 -13.08 -3.40 14.07
CA ASP A 112 -13.77 -2.62 13.05
C ASP A 112 -13.31 -3.00 11.62
N GLY A 113 -12.75 -4.19 11.46
CA GLY A 113 -12.14 -4.64 10.20
C GLY A 113 -13.16 -4.93 9.08
N ASN A 114 -14.43 -5.24 9.38
CA ASN A 114 -15.43 -5.60 8.37
C ASN A 114 -16.81 -5.02 8.69
N GLU A 115 -17.42 -4.34 7.72
CA GLU A 115 -18.83 -3.95 7.79
C GLU A 115 -19.70 -5.04 7.14
N MET A 116 -20.10 -6.04 7.95
CA MET A 116 -20.77 -7.27 7.44
C MET A 116 -22.30 -7.14 7.31
N THR A 117 -22.85 -5.94 7.30
CA THR A 117 -24.31 -5.72 7.21
C THR A 117 -24.87 -5.88 5.79
N ASN A 118 -23.99 -5.89 4.77
CA ASN A 118 -24.35 -6.08 3.37
C ASN A 118 -23.16 -6.66 2.61
N PRO A 119 -23.35 -7.57 1.63
CA PRO A 119 -22.24 -8.13 0.85
C PRO A 119 -21.50 -7.10 -0.02
N ALA A 120 -22.09 -5.95 -0.29
CA ALA A 120 -21.45 -4.86 -1.01
C ALA A 120 -21.58 -3.54 -0.24
N THR A 121 -20.47 -3.13 0.39
CA THR A 121 -20.35 -1.93 1.21
C THR A 121 -19.27 -0.96 0.69
N PRO A 122 -19.23 -0.62 -0.63
CA PRO A 122 -18.21 0.27 -1.16
C PRO A 122 -18.31 1.71 -0.63
N ASN A 123 -19.37 2.05 0.11
CA ASN A 123 -19.57 3.33 0.78
C ASN A 123 -18.76 3.49 2.07
N VAL A 124 -18.28 2.39 2.68
CA VAL A 124 -17.48 2.50 3.91
C VAL A 124 -16.01 2.74 3.56
N TRP A 125 -15.33 3.52 4.39
CA TRP A 125 -13.93 3.88 4.23
C TRP A 125 -13.20 3.48 5.50
N ILE A 126 -12.25 2.57 5.37
CA ILE A 126 -11.54 1.98 6.52
C ILE A 126 -10.83 3.04 7.37
N GLU A 127 -10.45 4.17 6.77
CA GLU A 127 -9.76 5.25 7.47
C GLU A 127 -10.55 5.82 8.67
N HIS A 128 -11.89 5.69 8.66
CA HIS A 128 -12.74 6.16 9.74
C HIS A 128 -12.72 5.25 10.98
N SER A 129 -12.18 4.04 10.85
CA SER A 129 -12.06 3.05 11.93
C SER A 129 -10.63 2.93 12.49
N ILE A 130 -9.67 3.66 11.93
CA ILE A 130 -8.27 3.53 12.35
C ILE A 130 -8.05 4.15 13.73
N TRP A 131 -7.55 3.33 14.66
CA TRP A 131 -7.01 3.75 15.93
C TRP A 131 -5.49 3.96 15.82
N PRO A 132 -5.00 5.23 15.75
CA PRO A 132 -3.59 5.51 15.48
C PRO A 132 -2.61 5.08 16.57
N GLN A 133 -3.11 4.79 17.77
CA GLN A 133 -2.29 4.39 18.92
C GLN A 133 -2.23 2.87 19.11
N ASP A 134 -2.70 2.09 18.14
CA ASP A 134 -2.47 0.64 18.14
C ASP A 134 -0.98 0.35 18.22
N PRO A 135 -0.50 -0.38 19.25
CA PRO A 135 0.91 -0.72 19.42
C PRO A 135 1.55 -1.43 18.23
N ALA A 136 0.73 -2.04 17.37
CA ALA A 136 1.22 -2.72 16.18
C ALA A 136 1.86 -1.75 15.15
N PHE A 137 1.50 -0.47 15.14
CA PHE A 137 2.21 0.54 14.33
C PHE A 137 3.67 0.70 14.76
N GLU A 138 3.91 0.74 16.07
CA GLU A 138 5.26 0.86 16.62
C GLU A 138 6.09 -0.39 16.29
N THR A 139 5.55 -1.60 16.52
CA THR A 139 6.26 -2.84 16.20
C THR A 139 6.51 -3.02 14.71
N ALA A 140 5.61 -2.56 13.85
CA ALA A 140 5.82 -2.52 12.41
C ALA A 140 6.98 -1.56 12.03
N LEU A 141 7.06 -0.39 12.68
CA LEU A 141 8.18 0.56 12.49
C LEU A 141 9.51 -0.06 12.91
N GLU A 142 9.55 -0.74 14.06
CA GLU A 142 10.71 -1.50 14.53
C GLU A 142 11.16 -2.59 13.54
N GLY A 143 10.24 -3.12 12.75
CA GLY A 143 10.50 -4.05 11.64
C GLY A 143 10.93 -3.39 10.34
N GLY A 144 11.04 -2.05 10.31
CA GLY A 144 11.44 -1.29 9.11
C GLY A 144 10.30 -0.92 8.18
N VAL A 145 9.03 -1.12 8.58
CA VAL A 145 7.85 -0.79 7.76
C VAL A 145 7.54 0.69 7.88
N THR A 146 7.71 1.43 6.79
CA THR A 146 7.53 2.88 6.72
C THR A 146 6.20 3.31 6.13
N THR A 147 5.56 2.41 5.36
CA THR A 147 4.29 2.66 4.70
C THR A 147 3.40 1.42 4.78
N LEU A 148 2.13 1.62 5.09
CA LEU A 148 1.14 0.55 5.18
C LEU A 148 -0.10 0.90 4.35
N GLN A 149 -0.69 -0.10 3.69
CA GLN A 149 -2.08 -0.02 3.25
C GLN A 149 -2.97 -0.69 4.29
N ILE A 150 -3.86 0.08 4.89
CA ILE A 150 -4.93 -0.45 5.73
C ILE A 150 -6.16 -0.67 4.85
N LEU A 151 -6.72 -1.88 4.89
CA LEU A 151 -7.86 -2.23 4.06
C LEU A 151 -8.90 -3.03 4.86
N PRO A 152 -10.18 -3.03 4.43
CA PRO A 152 -11.19 -3.89 5.01
C PRO A 152 -10.81 -5.37 4.91
N GLY A 153 -11.31 -6.17 5.82
CA GLY A 153 -11.20 -7.63 5.76
C GLY A 153 -11.93 -8.20 4.54
N SER A 154 -12.03 -9.52 4.47
CA SER A 154 -12.52 -10.23 3.28
C SER A 154 -13.89 -10.90 3.48
N ALA A 155 -14.67 -10.46 4.46
CA ALA A 155 -16.01 -10.99 4.69
C ALA A 155 -17.01 -10.64 3.58
N ASN A 156 -16.86 -9.48 2.95
CA ASN A 156 -17.77 -8.94 1.94
C ASN A 156 -17.23 -9.19 0.52
N LEU A 157 -18.13 -9.25 -0.48
CA LEU A 157 -17.73 -9.17 -1.89
C LEU A 157 -16.98 -7.87 -2.16
N ILE A 158 -17.54 -6.74 -1.71
CA ILE A 158 -16.97 -5.41 -1.82
C ILE A 158 -16.96 -4.80 -0.43
N GLY A 159 -15.78 -4.76 0.21
CA GLY A 159 -15.62 -4.42 1.61
C GLY A 159 -15.48 -2.92 1.91
N GLY A 160 -15.19 -2.10 0.91
CA GLY A 160 -15.00 -0.65 1.09
C GLY A 160 -13.63 -0.13 0.70
N ARG A 161 -13.43 1.17 0.90
CA ARG A 161 -12.16 1.83 0.53
C ARG A 161 -11.05 1.50 1.51
N SER A 162 -9.86 1.28 0.98
CA SER A 162 -8.61 1.23 1.73
C SER A 162 -7.87 2.56 1.69
N VAL A 163 -6.95 2.76 2.62
CA VAL A 163 -6.12 3.96 2.72
C VAL A 163 -4.65 3.60 2.88
N VAL A 164 -3.77 4.43 2.34
CA VAL A 164 -2.32 4.31 2.56
C VAL A 164 -1.89 5.27 3.65
N LEU A 165 -1.13 4.75 4.60
CA LEU A 165 -0.58 5.51 5.73
C LEU A 165 0.95 5.54 5.66
N LYS A 166 1.55 6.65 6.10
CA LYS A 166 2.92 6.68 6.58
C LYS A 166 2.93 6.20 8.03
N ASN A 167 3.86 5.32 8.36
CA ASN A 167 3.96 4.74 9.70
C ASN A 167 4.64 5.71 10.68
N VAL A 168 3.93 6.79 10.99
CA VAL A 168 4.39 7.85 11.86
C VAL A 168 3.51 7.96 13.10
N PRO A 169 4.06 8.30 14.27
CA PRO A 169 3.27 8.54 15.48
C PRO A 169 2.27 9.69 15.25
N ALA A 170 1.00 9.46 15.54
CA ALA A 170 -0.04 10.47 15.37
C ALA A 170 -1.24 10.20 16.30
N ILE A 171 -2.05 11.25 16.52
CA ILE A 171 -3.30 11.16 17.30
C ILE A 171 -4.50 10.87 16.39
N THR A 172 -4.42 11.27 15.12
CA THR A 172 -5.50 11.09 14.13
C THR A 172 -4.98 10.38 12.88
N TYR A 173 -5.84 9.60 12.22
CA TYR A 173 -5.46 8.93 10.99
C TYR A 173 -5.08 9.91 9.87
N GLN A 174 -5.69 11.11 9.83
CA GLN A 174 -5.36 12.13 8.83
C GLN A 174 -3.88 12.56 8.93
N ALA A 175 -3.32 12.57 10.14
CA ALA A 175 -1.91 12.90 10.35
C ALA A 175 -0.95 11.76 9.95
N MET A 176 -1.46 10.53 9.77
CA MET A 176 -0.73 9.40 9.20
C MET A 176 -0.98 9.22 7.70
N LYS A 177 -2.11 9.71 7.20
CA LYS A 177 -2.56 9.48 5.82
C LYS A 177 -1.52 9.97 4.82
N PHE A 178 -1.13 9.09 3.90
CA PHE A 178 -0.12 9.41 2.89
C PHE A 178 -0.65 10.51 1.94
N PRO A 179 -0.01 11.69 1.84
CA PRO A 179 -0.54 12.81 1.06
C PRO A 179 -0.72 12.47 -0.42
N GLY A 180 -1.94 12.59 -0.94
CA GLY A 180 -2.25 12.38 -2.34
C GLY A 180 -2.05 10.94 -2.83
N ALA A 181 -2.02 9.95 -1.92
CA ALA A 181 -2.08 8.55 -2.31
C ALA A 181 -3.48 8.21 -2.85
N PRO A 182 -3.59 7.44 -3.93
CA PRO A 182 -4.89 6.97 -4.38
C PRO A 182 -5.51 6.03 -3.33
N TYR A 183 -6.84 6.08 -3.19
CA TYR A 183 -7.55 5.07 -2.42
C TYR A 183 -7.49 3.71 -3.11
N GLY A 184 -7.61 2.64 -2.32
CA GLY A 184 -7.94 1.33 -2.86
C GLY A 184 -9.41 0.99 -2.65
N LEU A 185 -9.87 -0.06 -3.34
CA LEU A 185 -11.13 -0.77 -3.05
C LEU A 185 -10.79 -2.21 -2.69
N LYS A 186 -11.19 -2.66 -1.50
CA LYS A 186 -11.09 -4.06 -1.12
C LYS A 186 -12.26 -4.84 -1.68
N MET A 187 -11.95 -5.90 -2.41
CA MET A 187 -12.88 -6.93 -2.87
C MET A 187 -12.43 -8.31 -2.37
N ALA A 188 -13.33 -9.28 -2.34
CA ALA A 188 -12.99 -10.65 -1.99
C ALA A 188 -13.74 -11.67 -2.86
N CYS A 189 -12.99 -12.58 -3.48
CA CYS A 189 -13.52 -13.77 -4.13
C CYS A 189 -13.53 -14.98 -3.17
N GLY A 190 -13.95 -16.13 -3.66
CA GLY A 190 -13.77 -17.41 -3.00
C GLY A 190 -14.70 -17.70 -1.84
N GLU A 191 -14.18 -18.42 -0.85
CA GLU A 191 -15.03 -18.97 0.22
C GLU A 191 -15.47 -17.94 1.26
N ASN A 192 -14.68 -16.89 1.51
CA ASN A 192 -14.96 -15.98 2.63
C ASN A 192 -16.33 -15.29 2.49
N PRO A 193 -16.65 -14.54 1.42
CA PRO A 193 -17.97 -13.91 1.30
C PRO A 193 -19.10 -14.93 1.17
N LYS A 194 -18.90 -16.03 0.41
CA LYS A 194 -19.96 -17.03 0.26
C LYS A 194 -20.28 -17.77 1.56
N ARG A 195 -19.30 -17.99 2.44
CA ARG A 195 -19.50 -18.59 3.75
C ARG A 195 -20.19 -17.60 4.67
N ASN A 196 -19.66 -16.38 4.79
CA ASN A 196 -20.18 -15.36 5.70
C ASN A 196 -21.66 -15.06 5.45
N TYR A 197 -22.08 -14.91 4.19
CA TYR A 197 -23.49 -14.63 3.86
C TYR A 197 -24.33 -15.89 3.66
N GLY A 198 -23.75 -16.97 3.12
CA GLY A 198 -24.44 -18.24 2.91
C GLY A 198 -24.89 -18.92 4.21
N GLU A 199 -24.10 -18.86 5.28
CA GLU A 199 -24.46 -19.33 6.61
C GLU A 199 -25.66 -18.53 7.20
N GLN A 200 -25.87 -17.32 6.76
CA GLN A 200 -27.02 -16.47 7.12
C GLN A 200 -28.19 -16.60 6.13
N HIS A 201 -28.17 -17.58 5.20
CA HIS A 201 -29.16 -17.73 4.13
C HIS A 201 -29.30 -16.50 3.22
N GLN A 202 -28.21 -15.74 3.04
CA GLN A 202 -28.13 -14.56 2.19
C GLN A 202 -27.24 -14.79 0.98
N SER A 203 -27.37 -13.96 -0.05
CA SER A 203 -26.46 -13.95 -1.19
C SER A 203 -25.18 -13.15 -0.84
N PRO A 204 -23.99 -13.64 -1.25
CA PRO A 204 -23.74 -14.87 -2.02
C PRO A 204 -23.60 -16.12 -1.13
N ALA A 205 -24.14 -17.26 -1.61
CA ALA A 205 -23.92 -18.56 -1.00
C ALA A 205 -23.05 -19.47 -1.89
N THR A 206 -22.74 -19.04 -3.10
CA THR A 206 -21.93 -19.76 -4.09
C THR A 206 -21.00 -18.83 -4.85
N ARG A 207 -19.97 -19.36 -5.54
CA ARG A 207 -19.13 -18.58 -6.45
C ARG A 207 -19.91 -17.95 -7.61
N MET A 208 -20.94 -18.64 -8.11
CA MET A 208 -21.87 -18.08 -9.10
C MET A 208 -22.59 -16.84 -8.56
N GLY A 209 -23.08 -16.92 -7.32
CA GLY A 209 -23.71 -15.80 -6.62
C GLY A 209 -22.73 -14.65 -6.35
N SER A 210 -21.47 -14.96 -6.02
CA SER A 210 -20.43 -13.95 -5.86
C SER A 210 -20.21 -13.17 -7.15
N LEU A 211 -20.02 -13.87 -8.28
CA LEU A 211 -19.81 -13.20 -9.58
C LEU A 211 -21.03 -12.38 -9.99
N ALA A 212 -22.26 -12.89 -9.80
CA ALA A 212 -23.49 -12.16 -10.08
C ALA A 212 -23.59 -10.87 -9.25
N GLY A 213 -23.20 -10.92 -7.96
CA GLY A 213 -23.19 -9.74 -7.09
C GLY A 213 -22.18 -8.68 -7.53
N PHE A 214 -20.97 -9.07 -7.94
CA PHE A 214 -20.00 -8.14 -8.51
C PHE A 214 -20.52 -7.49 -9.79
N ARG A 215 -21.05 -8.29 -10.73
CA ARG A 215 -21.57 -7.78 -12.00
C ARG A 215 -22.72 -6.79 -11.78
N GLN A 216 -23.65 -7.10 -10.88
CA GLN A 216 -24.76 -6.20 -10.55
C GLN A 216 -24.24 -4.85 -10.03
N ALA A 217 -23.29 -4.87 -9.10
CA ALA A 217 -22.70 -3.64 -8.53
C ALA A 217 -22.00 -2.78 -9.60
N PHE A 218 -21.27 -3.40 -10.53
CA PHE A 218 -20.58 -2.66 -11.59
C PHE A 218 -21.53 -2.18 -12.71
N ILE A 219 -22.62 -2.91 -12.99
CA ILE A 219 -23.69 -2.42 -13.90
C ILE A 219 -24.30 -1.13 -13.34
N GLU A 220 -24.67 -1.11 -12.06
CA GLU A 220 -25.20 0.08 -11.38
C GLU A 220 -24.19 1.25 -11.39
N ALA A 221 -22.91 0.95 -11.19
CA ALA A 221 -21.85 1.95 -11.24
C ALA A 221 -21.68 2.54 -12.66
N GLN A 222 -21.76 1.72 -13.71
CA GLN A 222 -21.71 2.19 -15.09
C GLN A 222 -22.88 3.12 -15.39
N ASP A 223 -24.09 2.79 -14.91
CA ASP A 223 -25.28 3.64 -15.06
C ASP A 223 -25.11 4.98 -14.36
N TYR A 224 -24.62 4.95 -13.14
CA TYR A 224 -24.32 6.15 -12.35
C TYR A 224 -23.29 7.03 -13.05
N ARG A 225 -22.21 6.45 -13.55
CA ARG A 225 -21.17 7.17 -14.31
C ARG A 225 -21.75 7.83 -15.57
N ARG A 226 -22.62 7.13 -16.32
CA ARG A 226 -23.29 7.72 -17.48
C ARG A 226 -24.17 8.93 -17.11
N GLN A 227 -24.83 8.88 -15.94
CA GLN A 227 -25.61 10.03 -15.43
C GLN A 227 -24.72 11.21 -15.08
N LEU A 228 -23.57 10.97 -14.41
CA LEU A 228 -22.58 12.00 -14.08
C LEU A 228 -22.00 12.63 -15.36
N ASP A 229 -21.61 11.82 -16.34
CA ASP A 229 -21.06 12.30 -17.62
C ASP A 229 -22.09 13.13 -18.40
N LYS A 230 -23.37 12.74 -18.36
CA LYS A 230 -24.46 13.51 -18.97
C LYS A 230 -24.65 14.85 -18.27
N ALA A 231 -24.70 14.85 -16.94
CA ALA A 231 -24.88 16.08 -16.15
C ALA A 231 -23.71 17.06 -16.35
N ALA A 232 -22.49 16.55 -16.48
CA ALA A 232 -21.31 17.38 -16.76
C ALA A 232 -21.35 18.05 -18.14
N LYS A 233 -21.99 17.40 -19.13
CA LYS A 233 -22.10 17.92 -20.50
C LYS A 233 -23.33 18.82 -20.72
N ASP A 234 -24.38 18.62 -19.95
CA ASP A 234 -25.64 19.38 -20.06
C ASP A 234 -26.07 19.93 -18.70
N PRO A 235 -25.75 21.21 -18.41
CA PRO A 235 -26.16 21.87 -17.16
C PRO A 235 -27.67 21.90 -16.92
N LYS A 236 -28.49 21.69 -17.96
CA LYS A 236 -29.95 21.64 -17.85
C LYS A 236 -30.48 20.30 -17.32
N SER A 237 -29.66 19.27 -17.32
CA SER A 237 -30.04 17.93 -16.82
C SER A 237 -30.23 17.87 -15.28
N GLY A 238 -29.88 18.92 -14.59
CA GLY A 238 -29.92 18.98 -13.10
C GLY A 238 -28.82 18.15 -12.43
N PRO A 239 -28.69 18.29 -11.10
CA PRO A 239 -27.68 17.55 -10.35
C PRO A 239 -28.04 16.07 -10.23
N VAL A 240 -27.05 15.19 -10.35
CA VAL A 240 -27.19 13.76 -10.08
C VAL A 240 -27.25 13.56 -8.55
N LYS A 241 -28.24 12.80 -8.08
CA LYS A 241 -28.32 12.44 -6.65
C LYS A 241 -27.06 11.65 -6.25
N ARG A 242 -26.41 12.08 -5.19
CA ARG A 242 -25.22 11.38 -4.67
C ARG A 242 -25.59 10.00 -4.13
N ASP A 243 -24.75 9.02 -4.47
CA ASP A 243 -24.77 7.67 -3.91
C ASP A 243 -23.32 7.26 -3.58
N LEU A 244 -23.03 7.13 -2.29
CA LEU A 244 -21.66 6.87 -1.81
C LEU A 244 -21.12 5.50 -2.26
N LYS A 245 -22.00 4.50 -2.48
CA LYS A 245 -21.60 3.20 -3.04
C LYS A 245 -21.15 3.36 -4.48
N LEU A 246 -22.00 4.01 -5.27
CA LEU A 246 -21.78 4.20 -6.70
C LEU A 246 -20.65 5.19 -6.99
N GLU A 247 -20.45 6.21 -6.15
CA GLU A 247 -19.29 7.12 -6.23
C GLU A 247 -17.97 6.37 -6.12
N THR A 248 -17.85 5.40 -5.20
CA THR A 248 -16.65 4.57 -5.04
C THR A 248 -16.43 3.69 -6.28
N LEU A 249 -17.46 2.99 -6.72
CA LEU A 249 -17.35 2.09 -7.88
C LEU A 249 -17.13 2.86 -9.20
N ALA A 250 -17.72 4.04 -9.36
CA ALA A 250 -17.45 4.94 -10.48
C ALA A 250 -15.99 5.40 -10.49
N GLY A 251 -15.40 5.65 -9.30
CA GLY A 251 -13.98 5.94 -9.16
C GLY A 251 -13.08 4.77 -9.59
N VAL A 252 -13.49 3.52 -9.31
CA VAL A 252 -12.82 2.32 -9.83
C VAL A 252 -12.87 2.26 -11.35
N LEU A 253 -14.06 2.44 -11.94
CA LEU A 253 -14.25 2.43 -13.39
C LEU A 253 -13.51 3.56 -14.11
N LYS A 254 -13.18 4.64 -13.38
CA LYS A 254 -12.39 5.76 -13.90
C LYS A 254 -10.88 5.52 -13.76
N GLY A 255 -10.47 4.61 -12.87
CA GLY A 255 -9.07 4.35 -12.53
C GLY A 255 -8.51 5.22 -11.38
N ASP A 256 -9.34 6.03 -10.73
CA ASP A 256 -8.95 6.87 -9.59
C ASP A 256 -8.78 6.02 -8.31
N ILE A 257 -9.48 4.89 -8.20
CA ILE A 257 -9.45 3.96 -7.07
C ILE A 257 -8.88 2.62 -7.53
N ARG A 258 -7.87 2.13 -6.84
CA ARG A 258 -7.13 0.91 -7.18
C ARG A 258 -7.80 -0.32 -6.57
N VAL A 259 -7.99 -1.37 -7.36
CA VAL A 259 -8.68 -2.59 -6.89
C VAL A 259 -7.69 -3.57 -6.28
N HIS A 260 -7.96 -4.00 -5.05
CA HIS A 260 -7.23 -5.01 -4.30
C HIS A 260 -8.17 -6.17 -3.96
N VAL A 261 -7.85 -7.37 -4.43
CA VAL A 261 -8.76 -8.52 -4.34
C VAL A 261 -8.17 -9.63 -3.48
N HIS A 262 -8.81 -9.96 -2.38
CA HIS A 262 -8.55 -11.21 -1.65
C HIS A 262 -8.98 -12.39 -2.53
N CYS A 263 -8.06 -13.30 -2.86
CA CYS A 263 -8.33 -14.48 -3.68
C CYS A 263 -7.22 -15.51 -3.48
N TYR A 264 -7.58 -16.80 -3.31
CA TYR A 264 -6.60 -17.87 -3.10
C TYR A 264 -6.35 -18.68 -4.35
N ARG A 265 -7.43 -19.13 -5.01
CA ARG A 265 -7.39 -20.11 -6.10
C ARG A 265 -7.13 -19.45 -7.45
N ALA A 266 -6.43 -20.17 -8.31
CA ALA A 266 -6.10 -19.71 -9.66
C ALA A 266 -7.34 -19.47 -10.53
N ASP A 267 -8.33 -20.38 -10.47
CA ASP A 267 -9.58 -20.26 -11.21
C ASP A 267 -10.45 -19.07 -10.76
N ASP A 268 -10.50 -18.80 -9.45
CA ASP A 268 -11.19 -17.64 -8.90
C ASP A 268 -10.48 -16.34 -9.33
N MET A 269 -9.13 -16.29 -9.30
CA MET A 269 -8.36 -15.14 -9.78
C MET A 269 -8.57 -14.91 -11.29
N ALA A 270 -8.56 -15.96 -12.11
CA ALA A 270 -8.84 -15.86 -13.55
C ALA A 270 -10.24 -15.29 -13.81
N THR A 271 -11.26 -15.77 -13.08
CA THR A 271 -12.62 -15.23 -13.17
C THR A 271 -12.70 -13.75 -12.80
N MET A 272 -11.91 -13.30 -11.81
CA MET A 272 -11.85 -11.88 -11.45
C MET A 272 -11.11 -11.04 -12.51
N LEU A 273 -10.15 -11.60 -13.24
CA LEU A 273 -9.53 -10.93 -14.40
C LEU A 273 -10.55 -10.76 -15.53
N ASP A 274 -11.37 -11.78 -15.81
CA ASP A 274 -12.45 -11.69 -16.81
C ASP A 274 -13.48 -10.63 -16.40
N LEU A 275 -13.85 -10.54 -15.13
CA LEU A 275 -14.73 -9.49 -14.61
C LEU A 275 -14.12 -8.09 -14.82
N ALA A 276 -12.83 -7.95 -14.57
CA ALA A 276 -12.12 -6.67 -14.76
C ALA A 276 -12.13 -6.26 -16.25
N ASP A 277 -11.95 -7.21 -17.16
CA ASP A 277 -12.05 -6.98 -18.60
C ASP A 277 -13.47 -6.60 -19.03
N GLU A 278 -14.53 -7.30 -18.52
CA GLU A 278 -15.95 -7.03 -18.83
C GLU A 278 -16.32 -5.57 -18.48
N PHE A 279 -15.85 -5.06 -17.35
CA PHE A 279 -16.23 -3.72 -16.88
C PHE A 279 -15.19 -2.64 -17.14
N GLY A 280 -14.00 -3.00 -17.63
CA GLY A 280 -12.94 -2.07 -18.01
C GLY A 280 -12.24 -1.43 -16.80
N PHE A 281 -12.08 -2.15 -15.70
CA PHE A 281 -11.25 -1.69 -14.58
C PHE A 281 -9.95 -2.53 -14.45
N HIS A 282 -9.00 -2.04 -13.65
CA HIS A 282 -7.72 -2.71 -13.45
C HIS A 282 -7.58 -3.21 -12.00
N ILE A 283 -7.20 -4.48 -11.83
CA ILE A 283 -6.82 -5.05 -10.54
C ILE A 283 -5.35 -4.71 -10.26
N ALA A 284 -5.09 -3.98 -9.17
CA ALA A 284 -3.73 -3.62 -8.78
C ALA A 284 -2.96 -4.83 -8.20
N ALA A 285 -3.63 -5.60 -7.34
CA ALA A 285 -3.05 -6.80 -6.75
C ALA A 285 -4.12 -7.81 -6.32
N PHE A 286 -3.80 -9.10 -6.50
CA PHE A 286 -4.43 -10.17 -5.72
C PHE A 286 -3.68 -10.35 -4.41
N HIS A 287 -4.43 -10.52 -3.33
CA HIS A 287 -3.88 -10.74 -1.99
C HIS A 287 -4.09 -12.20 -1.58
N HIS A 288 -3.09 -12.74 -0.90
CA HIS A 288 -2.92 -14.13 -0.51
C HIS A 288 -2.51 -15.03 -1.67
N GLY A 289 -3.20 -14.99 -2.81
CA GLY A 289 -2.82 -15.60 -4.08
C GLY A 289 -2.12 -16.94 -3.97
N VAL A 290 -2.61 -17.86 -3.11
CA VAL A 290 -1.92 -19.11 -2.76
C VAL A 290 -1.58 -19.94 -4.00
N GLU A 291 -2.42 -19.86 -5.03
CA GLU A 291 -2.21 -20.53 -6.32
C GLU A 291 -1.77 -19.57 -7.44
N ALA A 292 -1.24 -18.37 -7.11
CA ALA A 292 -0.81 -17.40 -8.13
C ALA A 292 0.27 -17.96 -9.08
N TYR A 293 1.09 -18.91 -8.62
CA TYR A 293 2.10 -19.57 -9.44
C TYR A 293 1.51 -20.29 -10.65
N LYS A 294 0.26 -20.78 -10.57
CA LYS A 294 -0.43 -21.48 -11.68
C LYS A 294 -0.81 -20.54 -12.83
N ILE A 295 -1.00 -19.25 -12.55
CA ILE A 295 -1.42 -18.22 -13.53
C ILE A 295 -0.46 -17.02 -13.57
N ALA A 296 0.78 -17.20 -13.14
CA ALA A 296 1.77 -16.13 -13.04
C ALA A 296 1.95 -15.36 -14.36
N ASP A 297 1.95 -16.06 -15.51
CA ASP A 297 2.06 -15.44 -16.83
C ASP A 297 0.83 -14.57 -17.18
N GLN A 298 -0.37 -15.00 -16.77
CA GLN A 298 -1.60 -14.22 -16.98
C GLN A 298 -1.59 -12.96 -16.11
N LEU A 299 -1.16 -13.06 -14.85
CA LEU A 299 -1.01 -11.90 -13.97
C LEU A 299 0.00 -10.91 -14.54
N GLY A 300 1.16 -11.38 -14.97
CA GLY A 300 2.19 -10.56 -15.61
C GLY A 300 1.72 -9.90 -16.91
N ALA A 301 0.98 -10.63 -17.75
CA ALA A 301 0.41 -10.09 -18.99
C ALA A 301 -0.60 -8.97 -18.75
N LYS A 302 -1.36 -9.04 -17.65
CA LYS A 302 -2.34 -8.02 -17.21
C LYS A 302 -1.71 -6.91 -16.38
N GLY A 303 -0.43 -7.02 -16.00
CA GLY A 303 0.26 -6.06 -15.12
C GLY A 303 -0.23 -6.09 -13.68
N VAL A 304 -0.86 -7.18 -13.25
CA VAL A 304 -1.42 -7.40 -11.90
C VAL A 304 -0.33 -7.93 -10.98
N CYS A 305 -0.20 -7.35 -9.79
CA CYS A 305 0.70 -7.87 -8.76
C CYS A 305 0.03 -9.02 -7.97
N ALA A 306 0.84 -9.87 -7.35
CA ALA A 306 0.39 -10.85 -6.38
C ALA A 306 1.10 -10.61 -5.04
N ALA A 307 0.31 -10.31 -4.01
CA ALA A 307 0.76 -10.17 -2.63
C ALA A 307 0.59 -11.52 -1.93
N LEU A 308 1.69 -12.12 -1.52
CA LEU A 308 1.82 -13.51 -1.19
C LEU A 308 2.44 -13.70 0.20
N TRP A 309 2.18 -14.84 0.83
CA TRP A 309 2.92 -15.34 1.98
C TRP A 309 4.04 -16.31 1.53
N ALA A 310 5.03 -16.49 2.36
CA ALA A 310 6.09 -17.46 2.11
C ALA A 310 5.63 -18.91 2.37
N ASP A 311 4.88 -19.14 3.45
CA ASP A 311 4.59 -20.50 3.94
C ASP A 311 3.23 -20.64 4.65
N TRP A 312 2.28 -19.77 4.40
CA TRP A 312 0.93 -19.85 4.96
C TRP A 312 0.01 -20.62 4.01
N TRP A 313 -0.10 -21.92 4.22
CA TRP A 313 -1.00 -22.80 3.46
C TRP A 313 -1.64 -23.85 4.38
N GLY A 314 -2.62 -24.59 3.86
CA GLY A 314 -3.23 -25.73 4.52
C GLY A 314 -4.16 -25.43 5.70
N PHE A 315 -4.29 -24.16 6.12
CA PHE A 315 -5.17 -23.79 7.23
C PHE A 315 -6.66 -23.73 6.86
N LYS A 316 -6.97 -23.79 5.57
CA LYS A 316 -8.31 -23.97 5.01
C LYS A 316 -8.22 -24.57 3.61
N MET A 317 -9.36 -25.04 3.07
CA MET A 317 -9.38 -25.80 1.81
C MET A 317 -8.90 -24.96 0.61
N GLU A 318 -9.20 -23.69 0.54
CA GLU A 318 -8.71 -22.80 -0.53
C GLU A 318 -7.19 -22.53 -0.46
N ALA A 319 -6.58 -22.75 0.69
CA ALA A 319 -5.14 -22.60 0.89
C ALA A 319 -4.41 -23.94 0.88
N PHE A 320 -5.06 -25.03 0.43
CA PHE A 320 -4.49 -26.38 0.47
C PHE A 320 -3.32 -26.55 -0.51
N ASP A 321 -3.43 -25.98 -1.70
CA ASP A 321 -2.48 -26.19 -2.81
C ASP A 321 -1.39 -25.10 -2.86
N GLY A 322 -1.00 -24.60 -1.69
CA GLY A 322 0.09 -23.62 -1.55
C GLY A 322 1.46 -24.25 -1.69
N ILE A 323 2.39 -23.53 -2.29
CA ILE A 323 3.81 -23.89 -2.40
C ILE A 323 4.69 -22.76 -1.91
N GLN A 324 5.82 -23.07 -1.29
CA GLN A 324 6.76 -22.06 -0.79
C GLN A 324 7.45 -21.26 -1.89
N GLU A 325 7.51 -21.79 -3.08
CA GLU A 325 8.13 -21.24 -4.28
C GLU A 325 7.23 -20.26 -5.04
N ASN A 326 5.99 -20.04 -4.58
CA ASN A 326 4.98 -19.21 -5.24
C ASN A 326 5.51 -17.82 -5.63
N LEU A 327 6.19 -17.12 -4.70
CA LEU A 327 6.82 -15.82 -4.98
C LEU A 327 7.84 -15.90 -6.12
N ALA A 328 8.66 -16.97 -6.15
CA ALA A 328 9.68 -17.15 -7.18
C ALA A 328 9.07 -17.32 -8.57
N PHE A 329 8.00 -18.10 -8.71
CA PHE A 329 7.28 -18.28 -9.96
C PHE A 329 6.67 -16.96 -10.45
N VAL A 330 5.97 -16.24 -9.58
CA VAL A 330 5.36 -14.95 -9.92
C VAL A 330 6.42 -13.90 -10.28
N ASP A 331 7.53 -13.85 -9.53
CA ASP A 331 8.62 -12.89 -9.78
C ASP A 331 9.35 -13.13 -11.12
N HIS A 332 9.48 -14.40 -11.54
CA HIS A 332 10.16 -14.77 -12.77
C HIS A 332 9.23 -14.83 -14.00
N ALA A 333 7.93 -14.75 -13.82
CA ALA A 333 7.01 -14.60 -14.93
C ALA A 333 7.29 -13.30 -15.70
N ARG A 334 6.98 -13.28 -16.99
CA ARG A 334 7.14 -12.06 -17.80
C ARG A 334 6.32 -10.91 -17.20
N ASN A 335 6.96 -9.78 -16.90
CA ASN A 335 6.39 -8.63 -16.20
C ASN A 335 5.86 -8.96 -14.79
N GLY A 336 6.35 -10.03 -14.17
CA GLY A 336 5.92 -10.47 -12.86
C GLY A 336 6.07 -9.39 -11.78
N CYS A 337 5.14 -9.38 -10.85
CA CYS A 337 5.10 -8.44 -9.73
C CYS A 337 4.74 -9.19 -8.46
N ALA A 338 5.74 -9.88 -7.87
CA ALA A 338 5.60 -10.55 -6.58
C ALA A 338 5.77 -9.55 -5.44
N ILE A 339 4.93 -9.67 -4.41
CA ILE A 339 4.96 -8.85 -3.20
C ILE A 339 4.85 -9.78 -2.00
N VAL A 340 5.59 -9.49 -0.93
CA VAL A 340 5.38 -10.12 0.38
C VAL A 340 4.49 -9.21 1.21
N HIS A 341 3.47 -9.77 1.86
CA HIS A 341 2.57 -9.02 2.75
C HIS A 341 2.41 -9.72 4.11
N SER A 342 1.88 -9.01 5.10
CA SER A 342 1.73 -9.56 6.45
C SER A 342 0.38 -10.21 6.71
N ASP A 343 -0.72 -9.48 6.59
CA ASP A 343 -2.05 -9.88 7.09
C ASP A 343 -2.02 -10.32 8.57
N SER A 344 -1.09 -9.77 9.32
CA SER A 344 -0.83 -10.15 10.72
C SER A 344 -0.15 -9.03 11.47
N ALA A 345 -0.72 -8.59 12.59
CA ALA A 345 -0.12 -7.59 13.48
C ALA A 345 1.22 -8.05 14.08
N GLN A 346 1.42 -9.35 14.24
CA GLN A 346 2.68 -9.94 14.71
C GLN A 346 3.65 -10.19 13.55
N GLY A 347 3.16 -10.58 12.38
CA GLY A 347 3.96 -10.90 11.20
C GLY A 347 4.56 -9.66 10.53
N ILE A 348 3.87 -8.52 10.58
CA ILE A 348 4.27 -7.29 9.90
C ILE A 348 5.67 -6.81 10.27
N GLN A 349 6.10 -6.99 11.52
CA GLN A 349 7.45 -6.65 11.98
C GLN A 349 8.56 -7.56 11.43
N ARG A 350 8.20 -8.62 10.68
CA ARG A 350 9.12 -9.66 10.17
C ARG A 350 8.99 -9.89 8.67
N LEU A 351 8.54 -8.91 7.92
CA LEU A 351 8.38 -9.01 6.46
C LEU A 351 9.69 -9.39 5.75
N ASN A 352 10.82 -8.90 6.25
CA ASN A 352 12.15 -9.26 5.75
C ASN A 352 12.42 -10.77 5.88
N GLN A 353 11.99 -11.40 6.98
CA GLN A 353 12.14 -12.85 7.21
C GLN A 353 11.17 -13.66 6.32
N GLU A 354 9.94 -13.16 6.11
CA GLU A 354 9.01 -13.77 5.15
C GLU A 354 9.61 -13.78 3.73
N ALA A 355 10.17 -12.65 3.30
CA ALA A 355 10.85 -12.58 2.01
C ALA A 355 12.08 -13.50 1.95
N ALA A 356 12.85 -13.61 3.05
CA ALA A 356 14.02 -14.50 3.12
C ALA A 356 13.65 -15.98 2.95
N LYS A 357 12.55 -16.43 3.56
CA LYS A 357 12.04 -17.80 3.40
C LYS A 357 11.72 -18.09 1.93
N ALA A 358 10.92 -17.21 1.29
CA ALA A 358 10.56 -17.37 -0.11
C ALA A 358 11.77 -17.30 -1.06
N MET A 359 12.72 -16.38 -0.79
CA MET A 359 13.98 -16.28 -1.53
C MET A 359 14.77 -17.59 -1.45
N ALA A 360 14.96 -18.13 -0.25
CA ALA A 360 15.71 -19.37 -0.04
C ALA A 360 15.06 -20.57 -0.77
N ARG A 361 13.72 -20.66 -0.75
CA ARG A 361 12.99 -21.72 -1.46
C ARG A 361 13.12 -21.57 -2.97
N GLY A 362 12.97 -20.36 -3.52
CA GLY A 362 13.17 -20.10 -4.93
C GLY A 362 14.60 -20.46 -5.39
N VAL A 363 15.61 -20.04 -4.63
CA VAL A 363 17.02 -20.40 -4.92
C VAL A 363 17.24 -21.92 -4.90
N SER A 364 16.64 -22.65 -3.95
CA SER A 364 16.74 -24.13 -3.90
C SER A 364 16.12 -24.82 -5.10
N MET A 365 15.18 -24.18 -5.79
CA MET A 365 14.58 -24.64 -7.04
C MET A 365 15.35 -24.19 -8.29
N GLY A 366 16.44 -23.45 -8.14
CA GLY A 366 17.27 -22.99 -9.24
C GLY A 366 16.91 -21.61 -9.79
N PHE A 367 16.01 -20.86 -9.16
CA PHE A 367 15.72 -19.48 -9.54
C PHE A 367 16.86 -18.54 -9.11
N ALA A 368 17.24 -17.61 -9.98
CA ALA A 368 18.22 -16.57 -9.67
C ALA A 368 17.52 -15.42 -8.90
N ILE A 369 17.61 -15.46 -7.58
CA ILE A 369 16.99 -14.46 -6.68
C ILE A 369 18.06 -13.88 -5.75
N PRO A 370 18.92 -12.98 -6.23
CA PRO A 370 19.85 -12.29 -5.34
C PRO A 370 19.12 -11.26 -4.46
N PRO A 371 19.73 -10.80 -3.34
CA PRO A 371 19.12 -9.86 -2.41
C PRO A 371 18.54 -8.59 -3.05
N GLU A 372 19.23 -8.02 -4.04
CA GLU A 372 18.79 -6.83 -4.78
C GLU A 372 17.52 -7.08 -5.64
N ARG A 373 17.22 -8.33 -5.97
CA ARG A 373 15.96 -8.72 -6.60
C ARG A 373 14.88 -8.92 -5.55
N ALA A 374 15.16 -9.68 -4.49
CA ALA A 374 14.19 -10.01 -3.46
C ALA A 374 13.69 -8.77 -2.69
N ILE A 375 14.53 -7.75 -2.47
CA ILE A 375 14.11 -6.53 -1.75
C ILE A 375 12.98 -5.79 -2.47
N ARG A 376 12.82 -5.94 -3.78
CA ARG A 376 11.73 -5.35 -4.55
C ARG A 376 10.37 -5.88 -4.12
N TRP A 377 10.29 -7.09 -3.59
CA TRP A 377 9.04 -7.68 -3.08
C TRP A 377 8.50 -6.95 -1.86
N LEU A 378 9.35 -6.21 -1.18
CA LEU A 378 9.07 -5.45 0.06
C LEU A 378 9.06 -3.93 -0.17
N THR A 379 9.46 -3.46 -1.35
CA THR A 379 9.73 -2.04 -1.59
C THR A 379 9.11 -1.54 -2.90
N SER A 380 9.75 -1.68 -4.05
CA SER A 380 9.28 -1.12 -5.32
C SER A 380 8.03 -1.80 -5.87
N ASN A 381 7.88 -3.11 -5.71
CA ASN A 381 6.68 -3.80 -6.18
C ASN A 381 5.41 -3.38 -5.40
N PRO A 382 5.40 -3.37 -4.05
CA PRO A 382 4.26 -2.83 -3.31
C PRO A 382 4.02 -1.35 -3.60
N ALA A 383 5.06 -0.51 -3.75
CA ALA A 383 4.90 0.90 -4.16
C ALA A 383 4.18 1.01 -5.51
N ARG A 384 4.52 0.16 -6.50
CA ARG A 384 3.84 0.08 -7.79
C ARG A 384 2.36 -0.30 -7.62
N ALA A 385 2.05 -1.31 -6.81
CA ALA A 385 0.68 -1.74 -6.55
C ALA A 385 -0.17 -0.63 -5.93
N LEU A 386 0.42 0.18 -5.05
CA LEU A 386 -0.22 1.34 -4.44
C LEU A 386 -0.34 2.56 -5.37
N GLY A 387 0.31 2.56 -6.54
CA GLY A 387 0.39 3.73 -7.43
C GLY A 387 1.32 4.83 -6.91
N LEU A 388 2.32 4.47 -6.11
CA LEU A 388 3.27 5.37 -5.46
C LEU A 388 4.73 5.12 -5.89
N GLY A 389 4.94 4.33 -6.95
CA GLY A 389 6.28 3.94 -7.39
C GLY A 389 7.18 5.08 -7.86
N ASP A 390 6.61 6.23 -8.21
CA ASP A 390 7.32 7.49 -8.51
C ASP A 390 7.77 8.26 -7.26
N ARG A 391 7.24 7.90 -6.08
CA ARG A 391 7.44 8.66 -4.84
C ARG A 391 8.22 7.90 -3.76
N ILE A 392 8.01 6.57 -3.65
CA ILE A 392 8.60 5.67 -2.65
C ILE A 392 9.02 4.33 -3.26
N GLY A 393 9.58 3.45 -2.44
CA GLY A 393 9.90 2.06 -2.79
C GLY A 393 11.29 1.87 -3.41
N SER A 394 12.06 2.93 -3.58
CA SER A 394 13.48 2.85 -3.98
C SER A 394 14.26 4.06 -3.51
N LEU A 395 15.59 3.90 -3.40
CA LEU A 395 16.51 4.98 -3.04
C LEU A 395 16.95 5.78 -4.29
N GLU A 396 16.03 6.06 -5.20
CA GLU A 396 16.28 6.93 -6.35
C GLU A 396 16.21 8.40 -5.95
N VAL A 397 17.09 9.21 -6.55
CA VAL A 397 17.15 10.66 -6.29
C VAL A 397 15.80 11.31 -6.53
N GLY A 398 15.37 12.14 -5.58
CA GLY A 398 14.10 12.86 -5.61
C GLY A 398 12.92 12.12 -4.97
N LYS A 399 13.01 10.81 -4.73
CA LYS A 399 11.99 10.07 -3.97
C LYS A 399 12.04 10.40 -2.48
N MET A 400 10.96 10.10 -1.78
CA MET A 400 10.88 10.30 -0.33
C MET A 400 11.98 9.52 0.39
N ALA A 401 12.58 10.13 1.39
CA ALA A 401 13.69 9.59 2.15
C ALA A 401 13.21 8.58 3.21
N ASP A 402 12.53 7.54 2.75
CA ASP A 402 12.13 6.39 3.58
C ASP A 402 13.22 5.33 3.44
N ALA A 403 13.98 5.11 4.51
CA ALA A 403 15.16 4.22 4.50
C ALA A 403 15.29 3.44 5.81
N VAL A 404 15.85 2.24 5.72
CA VAL A 404 16.18 1.39 6.87
C VAL A 404 17.65 1.04 6.87
N ILE A 405 18.31 1.25 8.00
CA ILE A 405 19.66 0.72 8.27
C ILE A 405 19.49 -0.59 9.03
N TRP A 406 20.03 -1.67 8.47
CA TRP A 406 19.99 -3.01 9.05
C TRP A 406 21.32 -3.38 9.66
N SER A 407 21.29 -4.12 10.77
CA SER A 407 22.49 -4.63 11.47
C SER A 407 23.35 -5.54 10.60
N ARG A 408 22.78 -6.17 9.58
CA ARG A 408 23.41 -7.07 8.58
C ARG A 408 22.48 -7.26 7.39
N ASP A 409 22.77 -8.24 6.52
CA ASP A 409 21.90 -8.64 5.41
C ASP A 409 20.44 -8.75 5.87
N PRO A 410 19.51 -7.95 5.34
CA PRO A 410 18.10 -7.92 5.77
C PRO A 410 17.41 -9.29 5.66
N PHE A 411 17.88 -10.18 4.78
CA PHE A 411 17.34 -11.53 4.61
C PHE A 411 17.91 -12.57 5.61
N SER A 412 18.78 -12.16 6.52
CA SER A 412 19.19 -12.98 7.65
C SER A 412 18.12 -12.98 8.74
N VAL A 413 17.82 -14.15 9.34
CA VAL A 413 16.93 -14.24 10.52
C VAL A 413 17.47 -13.48 11.73
N TYR A 414 18.75 -13.14 11.73
CA TYR A 414 19.40 -12.35 12.78
C TYR A 414 19.44 -10.85 12.47
N ALA A 415 18.92 -10.44 11.31
CA ALA A 415 18.88 -9.02 10.95
C ALA A 415 17.85 -8.27 11.79
N LEU A 416 18.28 -7.12 12.30
CA LEU A 416 17.42 -6.17 13.00
C LEU A 416 17.51 -4.83 12.26
N ALA A 417 16.39 -4.13 12.15
CA ALA A 417 16.44 -2.73 11.75
C ALA A 417 17.06 -1.94 12.92
N ASP A 418 18.21 -1.33 12.68
CA ASP A 418 18.89 -0.50 13.68
C ASP A 418 18.30 0.90 13.72
N GLN A 419 18.03 1.48 12.54
CA GLN A 419 17.46 2.81 12.40
C GLN A 419 16.47 2.85 11.23
N VAL A 420 15.34 3.55 11.44
CA VAL A 420 14.30 3.72 10.43
C VAL A 420 14.01 5.19 10.20
N PHE A 421 14.08 5.61 8.95
CA PHE A 421 13.82 6.97 8.50
C PHE A 421 12.53 7.02 7.67
N ILE A 422 11.69 8.02 7.95
CA ILE A 422 10.54 8.38 7.12
C ILE A 422 10.64 9.85 6.77
N ASP A 423 10.63 10.17 5.46
CA ASP A 423 10.90 11.52 4.94
C ASP A 423 12.17 12.14 5.56
N GLY A 424 13.23 11.35 5.72
CA GLY A 424 14.51 11.77 6.29
C GLY A 424 14.52 11.99 7.80
N VAL A 425 13.39 11.83 8.47
CA VAL A 425 13.28 11.92 9.93
C VAL A 425 13.60 10.56 10.54
N LEU A 426 14.53 10.52 11.49
CA LEU A 426 14.84 9.30 12.25
C LEU A 426 13.70 9.05 13.25
N LEU A 427 12.85 8.06 12.96
CA LEU A 427 11.68 7.72 13.79
C LEU A 427 11.91 6.49 14.67
N PHE A 428 12.90 5.67 14.38
CA PHE A 428 13.29 4.56 15.23
C PHE A 428 14.81 4.45 15.27
N ASP A 429 15.35 4.31 16.48
CA ASP A 429 16.76 4.07 16.73
C ASP A 429 16.89 3.03 17.85
N ARG A 430 17.28 1.82 17.51
CA ARG A 430 17.39 0.70 18.43
C ARG A 430 18.36 0.96 19.60
N GLN A 431 19.38 1.79 19.38
CA GLN A 431 20.37 2.11 20.41
C GLN A 431 19.85 3.16 21.41
N HIS A 432 18.79 3.89 21.06
CA HIS A 432 18.22 4.94 21.89
C HIS A 432 16.73 4.74 22.14
N PRO A 433 16.31 3.61 22.74
CA PRO A 433 14.88 3.28 22.90
C PRO A 433 14.11 4.31 23.74
N ALA A 434 14.78 5.00 24.66
CA ALA A 434 14.15 6.04 25.49
C ALA A 434 13.75 7.30 24.68
N ALA A 435 14.35 7.51 23.51
CA ALA A 435 14.04 8.64 22.63
C ALA A 435 12.92 8.33 21.62
N GLN A 436 12.41 7.08 21.61
CA GLN A 436 11.36 6.68 20.67
C GLN A 436 10.02 7.32 21.04
N PRO A 437 9.19 7.69 20.03
CA PRO A 437 7.78 7.97 20.28
C PRO A 437 7.11 6.73 20.92
N ARG A 438 6.32 6.96 21.94
CA ARG A 438 5.60 5.88 22.62
C ARG A 438 4.11 6.02 22.38
N SER A 439 3.44 4.91 22.13
CA SER A 439 2.00 4.85 22.13
C SER A 439 1.45 5.18 23.53
N ASP A 440 0.34 5.91 23.62
CA ASP A 440 -0.37 6.21 24.86
C ASP A 440 -0.75 4.92 25.61
N PHE A 441 -0.93 3.82 24.88
CA PHE A 441 -1.17 2.49 25.46
C PHE A 441 -0.02 2.00 26.37
N LYS A 442 1.19 2.48 26.11
CA LYS A 442 2.39 2.15 26.90
C LYS A 442 2.76 3.20 27.95
N VAL A 443 2.03 4.31 28.03
CA VAL A 443 2.26 5.34 29.03
C VAL A 443 2.03 4.77 30.43
N GLY A 444 3.01 4.97 31.32
CA GLY A 444 2.99 4.43 32.68
C GLY A 444 3.43 2.98 32.82
N GLN A 445 3.71 2.28 31.72
CA GLN A 445 4.39 0.99 31.80
C GLN A 445 5.90 1.19 31.98
N GLY A 446 6.50 0.37 32.81
CA GLY A 446 7.96 0.39 33.00
C GLY A 446 8.69 0.13 31.67
N THR A 447 9.86 0.73 31.50
CA THR A 447 10.78 0.37 30.41
C THR A 447 11.21 -1.09 30.62
N PRO A 448 11.19 -1.95 29.58
CA PRO A 448 11.70 -3.30 29.67
C PRO A 448 13.19 -3.35 30.02
#